data_2ee4149dfc407aca48ffd214f8480474
#
_entry.id   2ee4149dfc407aca48ffd214f8480474
#
_cell.length_a   1.000
_cell.length_b   1.000
_cell.length_c   1.000
_cell.angle_alpha   90.00
_cell.angle_beta   90.00
_cell.angle_gamma   90.00
#
_symmetry.space_group_name_H-M   'P 1'
#
loop_
_entity.id
_entity.type
_entity.pdbx_description
1 polymer ?
#
loop_
_entity_poly.entity_id
_entity_poly.type
_entity_poly.pdbx_seq_one_letter_code
_entity_poly.pdbx_strand_id
1 'polypeptide(L)'
;MFSKLTTAVAVLLGYASAGDRFYIDQGTQTLRTPEGRHTIFHGVNAVYKVAPYIPISDKYDSQDSMTDVDIQNLYDWGFNFVRLGVMWEAVERSPGVYDSAYLDKVDALITKLGKKGIYTMVDAHQDIFARKICGEGIPNFYAKQVIDNGIYCLDKKFDFLLEPVVKKFGMCKSMDDYDLRYDSDGNPLIEDCQKYNFAAIYTSPEALTIQRAFYYNDLGIKDKFVSFWKVMAKRFATNEYVVAYDPLNEPAPAARDLGGFLGNLWPGNLDKNRIAPLYTDIAKAYSKIDGGSIMGFEPTPLPPDALFNMGF
;
A
#
# COMPACT_ATOMS: atom_id res chain seq x y z
N MET A 1 -39.64 -10.41 -48.19
CA MET A 1 -38.41 -9.64 -48.48
C MET A 1 -38.13 -8.82 -47.21
N PHE A 2 -37.43 -9.39 -46.22
CA PHE A 2 -37.11 -8.73 -44.96
C PHE A 2 -35.64 -8.30 -44.98
N SER A 3 -35.43 -6.98 -44.99
CA SER A 3 -34.12 -6.37 -44.86
C SER A 3 -33.67 -6.47 -43.41
N LYS A 4 -32.56 -7.16 -43.16
CA LYS A 4 -31.90 -7.19 -41.88
C LYS A 4 -31.02 -5.90 -41.76
N LEU A 5 -31.46 -4.98 -40.93
CA LEU A 5 -30.58 -3.88 -40.47
C LEU A 5 -29.61 -4.45 -39.45
N THR A 6 -28.35 -4.56 -39.83
CA THR A 6 -27.27 -4.90 -38.94
C THR A 6 -26.77 -3.57 -38.31
N THR A 7 -27.17 -3.33 -37.07
CA THR A 7 -26.65 -2.20 -36.29
C THR A 7 -25.23 -2.55 -35.86
N ALA A 8 -24.23 -1.96 -36.54
CA ALA A 8 -22.86 -2.02 -36.07
C ALA A 8 -22.72 -1.11 -34.84
N VAL A 9 -22.56 -1.72 -33.66
CA VAL A 9 -22.13 -1.01 -32.46
C VAL A 9 -20.65 -0.75 -32.63
N ALA A 10 -20.28 0.44 -32.99
CA ALA A 10 -18.91 0.91 -32.91
C ALA A 10 -18.57 1.12 -31.43
N VAL A 11 -17.86 0.16 -30.84
CA VAL A 11 -17.19 0.38 -29.58
C VAL A 11 -16.05 1.35 -29.87
N LEU A 12 -16.28 2.62 -29.60
CA LEU A 12 -15.23 3.62 -29.49
C LEU A 12 -14.42 3.25 -28.23
N LEU A 13 -13.43 2.38 -28.42
CA LEU A 13 -12.29 2.32 -27.53
C LEU A 13 -11.62 3.69 -27.66
N GLY A 14 -11.84 4.55 -26.66
CA GLY A 14 -11.09 5.79 -26.54
C GLY A 14 -9.62 5.41 -26.51
N TYR A 15 -8.92 5.62 -27.62
CA TYR A 15 -7.47 5.75 -27.60
C TYR A 15 -7.23 6.96 -26.69
N ALA A 16 -6.76 6.69 -25.45
CA ALA A 16 -6.05 7.72 -24.72
C ALA A 16 -4.94 8.17 -25.68
N SER A 17 -5.00 9.42 -26.15
CA SER A 17 -3.90 9.99 -26.89
C SER A 17 -2.64 9.74 -26.07
N ALA A 18 -1.52 9.45 -26.72
CA ALA A 18 -0.21 9.48 -26.09
C ALA A 18 -0.09 10.89 -25.47
N GLY A 19 -0.59 11.03 -24.25
CA GLY A 19 -0.54 12.24 -23.48
C GLY A 19 0.82 12.30 -22.84
N ASP A 20 1.19 13.41 -22.25
CA ASP A 20 2.48 13.77 -21.66
C ASP A 20 2.92 12.82 -20.48
N ARG A 21 2.57 11.53 -20.54
CA ARG A 21 2.80 10.55 -19.45
C ARG A 21 3.36 9.21 -19.94
N PHE A 22 4.05 8.54 -19.05
CA PHE A 22 4.46 7.14 -19.24
C PHE A 22 3.23 6.23 -19.35
N TYR A 23 3.34 5.19 -20.15
CA TYR A 23 2.25 4.24 -20.38
C TYR A 23 2.78 2.82 -20.62
N ILE A 24 1.93 1.83 -20.42
CA ILE A 24 2.19 0.45 -20.80
C ILE A 24 1.68 0.24 -22.24
N ASP A 25 2.58 -0.05 -23.14
CA ASP A 25 2.23 -0.44 -24.51
C ASP A 25 1.55 -1.82 -24.49
N GLN A 26 0.28 -1.86 -24.88
CA GLN A 26 -0.53 -3.08 -24.80
C GLN A 26 -0.07 -4.17 -25.77
N GLY A 27 0.57 -3.81 -26.86
CA GLY A 27 1.05 -4.76 -27.88
C GLY A 27 2.34 -5.46 -27.45
N THR A 28 3.24 -4.72 -26.80
CA THR A 28 4.56 -5.23 -26.39
C THR A 28 4.67 -5.52 -24.91
N GLN A 29 3.66 -5.12 -24.09
CA GLN A 29 3.66 -5.23 -22.63
C GLN A 29 4.88 -4.56 -21.99
N THR A 30 5.35 -3.46 -22.60
CA THR A 30 6.52 -2.72 -22.12
C THR A 30 6.18 -1.30 -21.74
N LEU A 31 6.95 -0.78 -20.78
CA LEU A 31 6.85 0.61 -20.36
C LEU A 31 7.41 1.55 -21.42
N ARG A 32 6.68 2.60 -21.72
CA ARG A 32 7.04 3.62 -22.69
C ARG A 32 7.06 5.02 -22.07
N THR A 33 7.97 5.84 -22.57
CA THR A 33 7.92 7.29 -22.33
C THR A 33 6.78 7.94 -23.10
N PRO A 34 6.40 9.19 -22.79
CA PRO A 34 5.44 9.95 -23.61
C PRO A 34 5.77 9.96 -25.10
N GLU A 35 7.05 10.00 -25.46
CA GLU A 35 7.53 10.00 -26.87
C GLU A 35 7.56 8.58 -27.49
N GLY A 36 7.07 7.57 -26.77
CA GLY A 36 6.98 6.18 -27.27
C GLY A 36 8.27 5.36 -27.16
N ARG A 37 9.33 5.89 -26.54
CA ARG A 37 10.58 5.14 -26.34
C ARG A 37 10.42 4.10 -25.23
N HIS A 38 11.10 2.98 -25.35
CA HIS A 38 11.22 2.03 -24.24
C HIS A 38 11.96 2.67 -23.08
N THR A 39 11.48 2.40 -21.87
CA THR A 39 12.13 2.87 -20.66
C THR A 39 12.14 1.78 -19.60
N ILE A 40 13.10 1.87 -18.70
CA ILE A 40 13.22 1.05 -17.51
C ILE A 40 13.43 1.99 -16.33
N PHE A 41 12.66 1.79 -15.28
CA PHE A 41 12.88 2.48 -14.03
C PHE A 41 13.90 1.72 -13.18
N HIS A 42 14.89 2.45 -12.68
CA HIS A 42 15.90 1.99 -11.76
C HIS A 42 16.01 2.99 -10.62
N GLY A 43 15.77 2.53 -9.39
CA GLY A 43 15.62 3.46 -8.30
C GLY A 43 15.70 2.84 -6.91
N VAL A 44 15.20 3.59 -5.95
CA VAL A 44 15.21 3.23 -4.52
C VAL A 44 13.83 3.38 -3.91
N ASN A 45 13.61 2.67 -2.81
CA ASN A 45 12.50 2.96 -1.90
C ASN A 45 12.90 4.11 -0.97
N ALA A 46 12.01 5.08 -0.81
CA ALA A 46 12.14 6.17 0.15
C ALA A 46 10.90 6.18 1.05
N VAL A 47 11.04 5.63 2.25
CA VAL A 47 9.92 5.40 3.16
C VAL A 47 10.27 5.96 4.54
N TYR A 48 9.46 6.90 5.02
CA TYR A 48 9.61 7.55 6.32
C TYR A 48 8.45 7.12 7.22
N LYS A 49 8.71 6.08 8.03
CA LYS A 49 7.69 5.29 8.73
C LYS A 49 7.12 5.94 9.97
N VAL A 50 7.75 7.00 10.47
CA VAL A 50 7.32 7.72 11.68
C VAL A 50 7.11 9.19 11.39
N ALA A 51 6.30 9.84 12.21
CA ALA A 51 6.06 11.27 12.07
C ALA A 51 7.39 12.06 12.02
N PRO A 52 7.55 13.03 11.09
CA PRO A 52 6.49 13.64 10.27
C PRO A 52 6.17 12.92 8.94
N TYR A 53 6.59 11.68 8.73
CA TYR A 53 6.33 10.83 7.53
C TYR A 53 6.86 11.42 6.21
N ILE A 54 7.85 12.30 6.29
CA ILE A 54 8.50 12.95 5.16
C ILE A 54 9.97 13.19 5.52
N PRO A 55 10.90 13.14 4.55
CA PRO A 55 12.31 13.32 4.85
C PRO A 55 12.66 14.71 5.34
N ILE A 56 13.74 14.78 6.10
CA ILE A 56 14.42 16.03 6.42
C ILE A 56 15.08 16.55 5.13
N SER A 57 14.73 17.76 4.71
CA SER A 57 15.17 18.30 3.41
C SER A 57 16.24 19.40 3.51
N ASP A 58 16.46 19.96 4.70
CA ASP A 58 17.30 21.14 4.92
C ASP A 58 18.66 20.80 5.57
N LYS A 59 18.82 19.62 6.12
CA LYS A 59 20.08 19.14 6.68
C LYS A 59 20.26 17.64 6.44
N TYR A 60 21.53 17.22 6.40
CA TYR A 60 21.87 15.80 6.29
C TYR A 60 21.54 15.07 7.59
N ASP A 61 20.90 13.93 7.42
CA ASP A 61 20.73 12.87 8.42
C ASP A 61 20.92 11.53 7.72
N SER A 62 21.66 10.61 8.34
CA SER A 62 22.03 9.34 7.71
C SER A 62 20.85 8.37 7.48
N GLN A 63 19.72 8.59 8.14
CA GLN A 63 18.53 7.74 8.07
C GLN A 63 17.34 8.46 7.45
N ASP A 64 17.13 9.73 7.82
CA ASP A 64 15.87 10.42 7.59
C ASP A 64 15.96 11.60 6.61
N SER A 65 17.14 11.87 6.00
CA SER A 65 17.26 12.97 5.06
C SER A 65 17.00 12.58 3.60
N MET A 66 16.50 13.55 2.85
CA MET A 66 16.53 13.61 1.39
C MET A 66 16.74 15.07 0.99
N THR A 67 17.99 15.50 1.11
CA THR A 67 18.43 16.86 0.79
C THR A 67 18.67 17.04 -0.71
N ASP A 68 18.98 18.26 -1.15
CA ASP A 68 19.41 18.51 -2.54
C ASP A 68 20.65 17.69 -2.93
N VAL A 69 21.56 17.45 -1.97
CA VAL A 69 22.75 16.63 -2.20
C VAL A 69 22.37 15.17 -2.41
N ASP A 70 21.44 14.63 -1.62
CA ASP A 70 20.99 13.26 -1.74
C ASP A 70 20.29 13.02 -3.09
N ILE A 71 19.43 13.96 -3.52
CA ILE A 71 18.77 13.92 -4.83
C ILE A 71 19.80 14.04 -5.96
N GLN A 72 20.82 14.89 -5.83
CA GLN A 72 21.89 14.98 -6.82
C GLN A 72 22.69 13.69 -6.90
N ASN A 73 23.01 13.06 -5.76
CA ASN A 73 23.71 11.77 -5.73
C ASN A 73 22.89 10.67 -6.42
N LEU A 74 21.57 10.60 -6.17
CA LEU A 74 20.71 9.64 -6.89
C LEU A 74 20.79 9.84 -8.40
N TYR A 75 20.73 11.07 -8.88
CA TYR A 75 20.88 11.39 -10.29
C TYR A 75 22.26 10.98 -10.84
N ASP A 76 23.33 11.33 -10.14
CA ASP A 76 24.72 11.06 -10.55
C ASP A 76 25.02 9.55 -10.59
N TRP A 77 24.35 8.76 -9.74
CA TRP A 77 24.41 7.29 -9.74
C TRP A 77 23.53 6.63 -10.81
N GLY A 78 22.80 7.43 -11.58
CA GLY A 78 21.94 6.96 -12.67
C GLY A 78 20.57 6.45 -12.25
N PHE A 79 20.12 6.75 -11.03
CA PHE A 79 18.76 6.47 -10.64
C PHE A 79 17.78 7.45 -11.30
N ASN A 80 16.69 6.92 -11.80
CA ASN A 80 15.63 7.68 -12.47
C ASN A 80 14.26 7.46 -11.83
N PHE A 81 14.22 6.81 -10.65
CA PHE A 81 12.96 6.41 -10.02
C PHE A 81 13.05 6.36 -8.49
N VAL A 82 11.98 6.78 -7.83
CA VAL A 82 11.78 6.63 -6.38
C VAL A 82 10.39 6.06 -6.13
N ARG A 83 10.32 4.95 -5.39
CA ARG A 83 9.09 4.47 -4.77
C ARG A 83 8.96 5.18 -3.43
N LEU A 84 8.03 6.14 -3.36
CA LEU A 84 7.87 7.03 -2.21
C LEU A 84 6.69 6.58 -1.34
N GLY A 85 7.01 6.15 -0.13
CA GLY A 85 6.00 5.77 0.85
C GLY A 85 5.21 6.97 1.35
N VAL A 86 3.88 6.89 1.27
CA VAL A 86 2.93 7.87 1.78
C VAL A 86 1.95 7.16 2.71
N MET A 87 2.11 7.39 4.01
CA MET A 87 1.31 6.71 5.02
C MET A 87 -0.14 7.22 5.04
N TRP A 88 -1.11 6.33 5.02
CA TRP A 88 -2.51 6.71 5.18
C TRP A 88 -2.75 7.49 6.48
N GLU A 89 -2.12 7.07 7.57
CA GLU A 89 -2.19 7.78 8.87
C GLU A 89 -1.61 9.20 8.84
N ALA A 90 -0.67 9.48 7.96
CA ALA A 90 -0.14 10.83 7.75
C ALA A 90 -1.10 11.72 6.97
N VAL A 91 -1.85 11.12 6.04
CA VAL A 91 -2.79 11.83 5.17
C VAL A 91 -4.12 12.06 5.86
N GLU A 92 -4.67 11.06 6.55
CA GLU A 92 -5.97 11.15 7.23
C GLU A 92 -5.78 11.27 8.74
N ARG A 93 -5.92 12.50 9.26
CA ARG A 93 -5.63 12.84 10.68
C ARG A 93 -6.80 12.56 11.63
N SER A 94 -8.01 12.53 11.10
CA SER A 94 -9.23 12.05 11.76
C SER A 94 -10.21 11.59 10.69
N PRO A 95 -11.25 10.83 11.01
CA PRO A 95 -12.15 10.24 10.01
C PRO A 95 -12.68 11.24 8.99
N GLY A 96 -12.28 11.10 7.74
CA GLY A 96 -12.67 11.98 6.63
C GLY A 96 -11.95 13.34 6.58
N VAL A 97 -10.98 13.60 7.47
CA VAL A 97 -10.21 14.86 7.51
C VAL A 97 -8.79 14.61 7.04
N TYR A 98 -8.46 15.16 5.89
CA TYR A 98 -7.18 14.93 5.20
C TYR A 98 -6.24 16.12 5.35
N ASP A 99 -4.96 15.84 5.62
CA ASP A 99 -3.91 16.83 5.81
C ASP A 99 -3.36 17.31 4.46
N SER A 100 -3.92 18.42 3.95
CA SER A 100 -3.44 19.01 2.71
C SER A 100 -2.02 19.56 2.82
N ALA A 101 -1.59 20.04 4.00
CA ALA A 101 -0.26 20.59 4.18
C ALA A 101 0.82 19.48 4.12
N TYR A 102 0.50 18.29 4.62
CA TYR A 102 1.36 17.11 4.42
C TYR A 102 1.44 16.74 2.94
N LEU A 103 0.31 16.65 2.25
CA LEU A 103 0.26 16.34 0.82
C LEU A 103 0.99 17.40 -0.03
N ASP A 104 0.96 18.69 0.37
CA ASP A 104 1.73 19.75 -0.29
C ASP A 104 3.24 19.51 -0.20
N LYS A 105 3.72 19.03 0.94
CA LYS A 105 5.14 18.69 1.13
C LYS A 105 5.55 17.48 0.29
N VAL A 106 4.71 16.44 0.25
CA VAL A 106 4.93 15.26 -0.59
C VAL A 106 5.02 15.65 -2.07
N ASP A 107 4.08 16.45 -2.55
CA ASP A 107 4.04 16.92 -3.94
C ASP A 107 5.25 17.80 -4.31
N ALA A 108 5.68 18.65 -3.38
CA ALA A 108 6.89 19.45 -3.55
C ALA A 108 8.15 18.57 -3.66
N LEU A 109 8.26 17.51 -2.86
CA LEU A 109 9.36 16.55 -2.94
C LEU A 109 9.35 15.81 -4.27
N ILE A 110 8.19 15.31 -4.71
CA ILE A 110 8.01 14.63 -6.01
C ILE A 110 8.43 15.56 -7.15
N THR A 111 7.98 16.82 -7.11
CA THR A 111 8.36 17.83 -8.11
C THR A 111 9.86 18.11 -8.10
N LYS A 112 10.49 18.14 -6.94
CA LYS A 112 11.92 18.35 -6.79
C LYS A 112 12.73 17.19 -7.39
N LEU A 113 12.33 15.94 -7.13
CA LEU A 113 12.89 14.73 -7.74
C LEU A 113 12.71 14.77 -9.28
N GLY A 114 11.47 15.06 -9.72
CA GLY A 114 11.12 15.08 -11.14
C GLY A 114 11.91 16.09 -11.95
N LYS A 115 12.20 17.28 -11.41
CA LYS A 115 13.08 18.29 -12.04
C LYS A 115 14.52 17.78 -12.26
N LYS A 116 14.92 16.72 -11.60
CA LYS A 116 16.19 16.00 -11.83
C LYS A 116 16.02 14.78 -12.75
N GLY A 117 14.84 14.54 -13.30
CA GLY A 117 14.54 13.35 -14.11
C GLY A 117 14.34 12.08 -13.29
N ILE A 118 14.07 12.21 -11.98
CA ILE A 118 13.75 11.09 -11.08
C ILE A 118 12.24 11.05 -10.88
N TYR A 119 11.60 10.09 -11.50
CA TYR A 119 10.14 9.92 -11.45
C TYR A 119 9.70 9.19 -10.18
N THR A 120 8.43 9.31 -9.83
CA THR A 120 7.92 8.76 -8.57
C THR A 120 6.76 7.79 -8.79
N MET A 121 6.82 6.65 -8.09
CA MET A 121 5.66 5.82 -7.75
C MET A 121 5.23 6.18 -6.33
N VAL A 122 3.98 6.55 -6.17
CA VAL A 122 3.41 6.83 -4.84
C VAL A 122 2.89 5.52 -4.26
N ASP A 123 3.43 5.15 -3.12
CA ASP A 123 3.17 3.91 -2.44
C ASP A 123 2.34 4.15 -1.17
N ALA A 124 1.18 3.49 -1.05
CA ALA A 124 0.46 3.42 0.22
C ALA A 124 1.18 2.42 1.14
N HIS A 125 2.23 2.92 1.78
CA HIS A 125 3.08 2.08 2.60
C HIS A 125 2.42 1.69 3.92
N GLN A 126 2.64 0.47 4.31
CA GLN A 126 2.29 -0.08 5.60
C GLN A 126 3.26 -1.22 5.96
N ASP A 127 3.50 -1.38 7.26
CA ASP A 127 4.02 -2.60 7.85
C ASP A 127 3.25 -2.88 9.13
N ILE A 128 2.78 -4.12 9.31
CA ILE A 128 1.92 -4.53 10.44
C ILE A 128 0.66 -3.63 10.59
N PHE A 129 0.30 -2.90 9.56
CA PHE A 129 -0.88 -2.05 9.40
C PHE A 129 -1.00 -0.82 10.30
N ALA A 130 -0.57 -0.83 11.56
CA ALA A 130 -0.84 0.32 12.43
C ALA A 130 0.20 0.55 13.52
N ARG A 131 0.43 1.82 13.84
CA ARG A 131 1.32 2.26 14.92
C ARG A 131 0.89 1.69 16.29
N LYS A 132 -0.42 1.46 16.46
CA LYS A 132 -1.03 0.87 17.66
C LYS A 132 -0.51 -0.53 17.99
N ILE A 133 0.02 -1.24 17.00
CA ILE A 133 0.51 -2.61 17.09
C ILE A 133 1.94 -2.76 16.56
N CYS A 134 2.78 -1.78 16.82
CA CYS A 134 4.19 -1.74 16.39
C CYS A 134 4.39 -1.62 14.87
N GLY A 135 3.38 -1.26 14.11
CA GLY A 135 3.45 -1.05 12.67
C GLY A 135 3.23 0.40 12.27
N GLU A 136 2.90 0.61 11.01
CA GLU A 136 2.51 1.89 10.43
C GLU A 136 1.59 1.67 9.22
N GLY A 137 0.89 2.73 8.81
CA GLY A 137 0.06 2.74 7.60
C GLY A 137 -1.37 3.15 7.87
N ILE A 138 -2.19 2.30 8.48
CA ILE A 138 -3.60 2.60 8.77
C ILE A 138 -3.70 3.56 9.96
N PRO A 139 -4.54 4.62 9.89
CA PRO A 139 -4.77 5.51 11.02
C PRO A 139 -5.19 4.77 12.29
N ASN A 140 -4.57 5.11 13.41
CA ASN A 140 -4.80 4.46 14.70
C ASN A 140 -6.27 4.42 15.14
N PHE A 141 -7.07 5.44 14.77
CA PHE A 141 -8.50 5.47 15.12
C PHE A 141 -9.30 4.37 14.40
N TYR A 142 -8.91 3.99 13.16
CA TYR A 142 -9.51 2.85 12.46
C TYR A 142 -9.01 1.52 13.03
N ALA A 143 -7.71 1.39 13.28
CA ALA A 143 -7.13 0.20 13.89
C ALA A 143 -7.78 -0.08 15.26
N LYS A 144 -7.91 0.97 16.09
CA LYS A 144 -8.57 0.87 17.41
C LYS A 144 -10.03 0.42 17.26
N GLN A 145 -10.78 1.00 16.33
CA GLN A 145 -12.17 0.63 16.10
C GLN A 145 -12.31 -0.87 15.77
N VAL A 146 -11.37 -1.41 14.98
CA VAL A 146 -11.35 -2.83 14.61
C VAL A 146 -11.01 -3.71 15.82
N ILE A 147 -9.97 -3.34 16.58
CA ILE A 147 -9.54 -4.07 17.79
C ILE A 147 -10.64 -4.10 18.84
N ASP A 148 -11.26 -2.95 19.12
CA ASP A 148 -12.34 -2.83 20.10
C ASP A 148 -13.58 -3.66 19.73
N ASN A 149 -13.78 -3.97 18.45
CA ASN A 149 -14.88 -4.83 17.98
C ASN A 149 -14.62 -6.33 18.21
N GLY A 150 -13.47 -6.66 18.78
CA GLY A 150 -13.06 -8.01 19.17
C GLY A 150 -12.02 -8.62 18.22
N ILE A 151 -10.97 -9.11 18.82
CA ILE A 151 -9.84 -9.76 18.14
C ILE A 151 -9.98 -11.28 18.18
N TYR A 152 -9.40 -11.94 17.18
CA TYR A 152 -9.21 -13.40 17.17
C TYR A 152 -8.07 -13.75 16.21
N CYS A 153 -7.44 -14.91 16.42
CA CYS A 153 -6.29 -15.29 15.61
C CYS A 153 -6.68 -16.00 14.31
N LEU A 154 -7.08 -17.24 14.38
CA LEU A 154 -7.34 -18.06 13.19
C LEU A 154 -8.83 -18.23 12.87
N ASP A 155 -9.66 -18.43 13.91
CA ASP A 155 -11.07 -18.71 13.74
C ASP A 155 -11.88 -18.24 14.96
N LYS A 156 -12.81 -17.33 14.74
CA LYS A 156 -13.62 -16.74 15.82
C LYS A 156 -14.34 -17.77 16.71
N LYS A 157 -14.64 -18.95 16.18
CA LYS A 157 -15.35 -20.01 16.89
C LYS A 157 -14.44 -21.01 17.59
N PHE A 158 -13.24 -21.23 17.03
CA PHE A 158 -12.35 -22.31 17.43
C PHE A 158 -11.02 -21.82 18.01
N ASP A 159 -10.77 -20.52 18.11
CA ASP A 159 -9.51 -19.98 18.64
C ASP A 159 -9.21 -20.48 20.05
N PHE A 160 -10.21 -20.67 20.89
CA PHE A 160 -10.02 -21.21 22.24
C PHE A 160 -9.32 -22.60 22.25
N LEU A 161 -9.41 -23.36 21.15
CA LEU A 161 -8.71 -24.64 20.98
C LEU A 161 -7.40 -24.48 20.19
N LEU A 162 -7.37 -23.59 19.21
CA LEU A 162 -6.28 -23.46 18.25
C LEU A 162 -5.16 -22.54 18.76
N GLU A 163 -5.52 -21.43 19.38
CA GLU A 163 -4.58 -20.40 19.86
C GLU A 163 -3.52 -20.97 20.82
N PRO A 164 -3.85 -21.78 21.84
CA PRO A 164 -2.85 -22.35 22.72
C PRO A 164 -1.83 -23.25 22.00
N VAL A 165 -2.25 -23.88 20.91
CA VAL A 165 -1.36 -24.72 20.09
C VAL A 165 -0.42 -23.87 19.25
N VAL A 166 -0.96 -22.89 18.51
CA VAL A 166 -0.15 -22.07 17.60
C VAL A 166 0.75 -21.07 18.34
N LYS A 167 0.38 -20.64 19.54
CA LYS A 167 1.25 -19.85 20.43
C LYS A 167 2.57 -20.53 20.74
N LYS A 168 2.60 -21.88 20.85
CA LYS A 168 3.84 -22.64 21.03
C LYS A 168 4.81 -22.53 19.84
N PHE A 169 4.28 -22.18 18.66
CA PHE A 169 5.08 -21.94 17.46
C PHE A 169 5.36 -20.44 17.22
N GLY A 170 5.08 -19.57 18.21
CA GLY A 170 5.35 -18.15 18.14
C GLY A 170 4.32 -17.32 17.37
N MET A 171 3.20 -17.93 16.96
CA MET A 171 2.06 -17.24 16.34
C MET A 171 1.01 -16.86 17.37
N CYS A 172 0.12 -15.95 17.00
CA CYS A 172 -1.05 -15.57 17.83
C CYS A 172 -0.73 -15.04 19.23
N LYS A 173 0.46 -14.48 19.41
CA LYS A 173 0.76 -13.70 20.60
C LYS A 173 0.05 -12.36 20.49
N SER A 174 -0.82 -12.05 21.47
CA SER A 174 -1.45 -10.73 21.58
C SER A 174 -0.43 -9.66 21.91
N MET A 175 -0.74 -8.41 21.62
CA MET A 175 0.11 -7.27 22.02
C MET A 175 0.33 -7.24 23.54
N ASP A 176 -0.61 -7.73 24.33
CA ASP A 176 -0.49 -7.87 25.79
C ASP A 176 0.50 -8.97 26.24
N ASP A 177 0.88 -9.88 25.35
CA ASP A 177 1.88 -10.92 25.62
C ASP A 177 3.34 -10.39 25.50
N TYR A 178 3.52 -9.12 25.10
CA TYR A 178 4.80 -8.45 24.95
C TYR A 178 5.03 -7.40 26.04
N ASP A 179 6.26 -7.28 26.52
CA ASP A 179 6.66 -6.24 27.48
C ASP A 179 6.89 -4.90 26.75
N LEU A 180 5.81 -4.15 26.54
CA LEU A 180 5.79 -2.89 25.80
C LEU A 180 5.44 -1.72 26.71
N ARG A 181 6.23 -0.68 26.64
CA ARG A 181 5.87 0.64 27.17
C ARG A 181 5.10 1.42 26.10
N TYR A 182 4.27 2.34 26.53
CA TYR A 182 3.40 3.10 25.65
C TYR A 182 3.63 4.61 25.81
N ASP A 183 3.49 5.35 24.69
CA ASP A 183 3.50 6.82 24.70
C ASP A 183 2.16 7.39 25.21
N SER A 184 2.06 8.74 25.26
CA SER A 184 0.84 9.44 25.70
C SER A 184 -0.39 9.16 24.84
N ASP A 185 -0.19 8.76 23.58
CA ASP A 185 -1.28 8.43 22.64
C ASP A 185 -1.64 6.94 22.69
N GLY A 186 -0.98 6.20 23.57
CA GLY A 186 -1.16 4.76 23.78
C GLY A 186 -0.62 3.93 22.62
N ASN A 187 0.44 4.36 21.95
CA ASN A 187 1.18 3.55 21.00
C ASN A 187 2.39 2.92 21.67
N PRO A 188 2.76 1.69 21.31
CA PRO A 188 4.00 1.08 21.81
C PRO A 188 5.21 1.94 21.45
N LEU A 189 6.18 2.05 22.34
CA LEU A 189 7.44 2.74 22.03
C LEU A 189 8.21 1.96 20.95
N ILE A 190 8.80 2.68 20.00
CA ILE A 190 9.52 2.07 18.86
C ILE A 190 10.66 1.17 19.33
N GLU A 191 11.43 1.64 20.32
CA GLU A 191 12.53 0.88 20.90
C GLU A 191 12.08 -0.42 21.59
N ASP A 192 10.84 -0.52 22.04
CA ASP A 192 10.29 -1.76 22.59
C ASP A 192 9.81 -2.69 21.47
N CYS A 193 9.16 -2.14 20.44
CA CYS A 193 8.77 -2.90 19.25
C CYS A 193 9.96 -3.58 18.59
N GLN A 194 11.11 -2.89 18.50
CA GLN A 194 12.33 -3.40 17.88
C GLN A 194 12.99 -4.57 18.62
N LYS A 195 12.59 -4.84 19.86
CA LYS A 195 13.08 -6.00 20.63
C LYS A 195 12.49 -7.32 20.18
N TYR A 196 11.39 -7.29 19.44
CA TYR A 196 10.62 -8.47 19.08
C TYR A 196 10.71 -8.79 17.59
N ASN A 197 10.44 -10.05 17.28
CA ASN A 197 10.42 -10.49 15.89
C ASN A 197 9.23 -9.88 15.14
N PHE A 198 9.51 -9.13 14.10
CA PHE A 198 8.55 -8.46 13.25
C PHE A 198 7.48 -9.42 12.69
N ALA A 199 7.89 -10.59 12.17
CA ALA A 199 6.97 -11.58 11.64
C ALA A 199 6.02 -12.15 12.71
N ALA A 200 6.46 -12.24 13.97
CA ALA A 200 5.62 -12.70 15.07
C ALA A 200 4.49 -11.69 15.37
N ILE A 201 4.79 -10.39 15.28
CA ILE A 201 3.78 -9.34 15.47
C ILE A 201 2.76 -9.34 14.32
N TYR A 202 3.18 -9.62 13.09
CA TYR A 202 2.27 -9.79 11.94
C TYR A 202 1.21 -10.88 12.16
N THR A 203 1.52 -11.88 12.98
CA THR A 203 0.62 -12.97 13.30
C THR A 203 -0.11 -12.78 14.63
N SER A 204 -0.05 -11.60 15.24
CA SER A 204 -0.84 -11.27 16.43
C SER A 204 -2.35 -11.25 16.11
N PRO A 205 -3.22 -11.58 17.07
CA PRO A 205 -4.67 -11.49 16.87
C PRO A 205 -5.12 -10.10 16.41
N GLU A 206 -4.49 -9.04 16.92
CA GLU A 206 -4.76 -7.66 16.55
C GLU A 206 -4.42 -7.40 15.07
N ALA A 207 -3.20 -7.75 14.64
CA ALA A 207 -2.77 -7.58 13.26
C ALA A 207 -3.64 -8.38 12.29
N LEU A 208 -3.89 -9.66 12.57
CA LEU A 208 -4.74 -10.52 11.74
C LEU A 208 -6.18 -10.00 11.68
N THR A 209 -6.69 -9.40 12.75
CA THR A 209 -8.05 -8.83 12.77
C THR A 209 -8.14 -7.56 11.93
N ILE A 210 -7.13 -6.67 11.98
CA ILE A 210 -7.06 -5.48 11.13
C ILE A 210 -6.96 -5.89 9.65
N GLN A 211 -6.10 -6.86 9.32
CA GLN A 211 -5.97 -7.37 7.95
C GLN A 211 -7.29 -7.91 7.41
N ARG A 212 -8.02 -8.69 8.24
CA ARG A 212 -9.36 -9.18 7.87
C ARG A 212 -10.34 -8.05 7.60
N ALA A 213 -10.42 -7.09 8.52
CA ALA A 213 -11.30 -5.94 8.36
C ALA A 213 -11.03 -5.20 7.05
N PHE A 214 -9.77 -5.09 6.68
CA PHE A 214 -9.34 -4.48 5.44
C PHE A 214 -9.85 -5.24 4.20
N TYR A 215 -9.55 -6.54 4.07
CA TYR A 215 -9.94 -7.31 2.89
C TYR A 215 -11.44 -7.60 2.80
N TYR A 216 -12.10 -7.78 3.93
CA TYR A 216 -13.52 -8.13 3.97
C TYR A 216 -14.44 -6.92 4.17
N ASN A 217 -13.86 -5.71 4.23
CA ASN A 217 -14.56 -4.46 4.44
C ASN A 217 -15.33 -4.40 5.78
N ASP A 218 -14.82 -5.06 6.82
CA ASP A 218 -15.44 -4.99 8.12
C ASP A 218 -15.35 -3.56 8.65
N LEU A 219 -16.45 -3.06 9.22
CA LEU A 219 -16.59 -1.67 9.67
C LEU A 219 -16.34 -0.61 8.56
N GLY A 220 -16.36 -1.01 7.30
CA GLY A 220 -16.13 -0.14 6.15
C GLY A 220 -14.67 0.28 5.96
N ILE A 221 -13.70 -0.44 6.51
CA ILE A 221 -12.27 -0.08 6.45
C ILE A 221 -11.74 -0.02 5.01
N LYS A 222 -12.11 -1.00 4.17
CA LYS A 222 -11.75 -0.98 2.74
C LYS A 222 -12.28 0.26 2.03
N ASP A 223 -13.53 0.64 2.31
CA ASP A 223 -14.14 1.83 1.69
C ASP A 223 -13.45 3.13 2.11
N LYS A 224 -12.95 3.19 3.36
CA LYS A 224 -12.13 4.31 3.84
C LYS A 224 -10.81 4.38 3.08
N PHE A 225 -10.15 3.24 2.89
CA PHE A 225 -8.92 3.17 2.10
C PHE A 225 -9.11 3.54 0.62
N VAL A 226 -10.21 3.10 0.00
CA VAL A 226 -10.58 3.55 -1.34
C VAL A 226 -10.81 5.07 -1.38
N SER A 227 -11.35 5.64 -0.30
CA SER A 227 -11.53 7.09 -0.20
C SER A 227 -10.20 7.83 -0.03
N PHE A 228 -9.25 7.30 0.74
CA PHE A 228 -7.88 7.78 0.78
C PHE A 228 -7.26 7.82 -0.63
N TRP A 229 -7.38 6.74 -1.42
CA TRP A 229 -6.86 6.72 -2.79
C TRP A 229 -7.50 7.75 -3.72
N LYS A 230 -8.77 8.09 -3.52
CA LYS A 230 -9.39 9.22 -4.27
C LYS A 230 -8.73 10.55 -3.93
N VAL A 231 -8.36 10.76 -2.67
CA VAL A 231 -7.66 11.98 -2.23
C VAL A 231 -6.27 12.02 -2.84
N MET A 232 -5.54 10.91 -2.80
CA MET A 232 -4.21 10.78 -3.40
C MET A 232 -4.24 11.05 -4.91
N ALA A 233 -5.16 10.39 -5.63
CA ALA A 233 -5.33 10.60 -7.07
C ALA A 233 -5.67 12.06 -7.39
N LYS A 234 -6.58 12.69 -6.63
CA LYS A 234 -6.93 14.09 -6.82
C LYS A 234 -5.73 15.02 -6.59
N ARG A 235 -4.88 14.71 -5.63
CA ARG A 235 -3.70 15.51 -5.33
C ARG A 235 -2.66 15.42 -6.45
N PHE A 236 -2.40 14.21 -6.94
CA PHE A 236 -1.28 13.95 -7.83
C PHE A 236 -1.64 13.88 -9.32
N ALA A 237 -2.93 13.97 -9.68
CA ALA A 237 -3.40 13.88 -11.07
C ALA A 237 -2.73 14.89 -12.02
N THR A 238 -2.29 16.04 -11.54
CA THR A 238 -1.64 17.07 -12.33
C THR A 238 -0.11 17.10 -12.21
N ASN A 239 0.47 16.24 -11.38
CA ASN A 239 1.91 16.15 -11.22
C ASN A 239 2.48 15.19 -12.27
N GLU A 240 3.14 15.71 -13.29
CA GLU A 240 3.72 14.95 -14.41
C GLU A 240 4.82 13.96 -14.00
N TYR A 241 5.39 14.15 -12.80
CA TYR A 241 6.45 13.30 -12.27
C TYR A 241 5.93 12.09 -11.48
N VAL A 242 4.62 12.03 -11.21
CA VAL A 242 3.97 10.82 -10.67
C VAL A 242 3.60 9.92 -11.84
N VAL A 243 4.27 8.78 -11.94
CA VAL A 243 4.10 7.85 -13.07
C VAL A 243 3.26 6.63 -12.70
N ALA A 244 3.23 6.28 -11.42
CA ALA A 244 2.50 5.11 -10.95
C ALA A 244 2.01 5.25 -9.50
N TYR A 245 1.02 4.43 -9.16
CA TYR A 245 0.55 4.20 -7.81
C TYR A 245 0.79 2.74 -7.42
N ASP A 246 1.31 2.54 -6.21
CA ASP A 246 1.37 1.24 -5.56
C ASP A 246 0.29 1.19 -4.49
N PRO A 247 -0.78 0.41 -4.71
CA PRO A 247 -1.95 0.49 -3.86
C PRO A 247 -1.77 0.06 -2.43
N LEU A 248 -0.86 -0.86 -2.15
CA LEU A 248 -0.61 -1.37 -0.81
C LEU A 248 0.73 -2.11 -0.74
N ASN A 249 1.67 -1.63 0.09
CA ASN A 249 2.92 -2.33 0.37
C ASN A 249 2.68 -3.68 1.02
N GLU A 250 3.36 -4.71 0.51
CA GLU A 250 3.46 -6.07 1.08
C GLU A 250 2.13 -6.60 1.65
N PRO A 251 1.11 -6.84 0.79
CA PRO A 251 -0.20 -7.27 1.26
C PRO A 251 -0.11 -8.58 2.06
N ALA A 252 -0.34 -8.53 3.36
CA ALA A 252 -0.25 -9.69 4.23
C ALA A 252 -1.52 -10.55 4.19
N PRO A 253 -1.44 -11.87 4.38
CA PRO A 253 -2.60 -12.75 4.32
C PRO A 253 -3.50 -12.60 5.52
N ALA A 254 -4.80 -12.68 5.28
CA ALA A 254 -5.80 -12.80 6.34
C ALA A 254 -6.97 -13.67 5.90
N ALA A 255 -7.56 -14.37 6.86
CA ALA A 255 -8.73 -15.21 6.66
C ALA A 255 -9.69 -15.09 7.84
N ARG A 256 -10.98 -15.39 7.61
CA ARG A 256 -12.03 -15.33 8.64
C ARG A 256 -12.16 -16.61 9.45
N ASP A 257 -11.64 -17.69 8.92
CA ASP A 257 -11.72 -19.01 9.49
C ASP A 257 -10.51 -19.86 9.10
N LEU A 258 -10.35 -20.99 9.76
CA LEU A 258 -9.25 -21.92 9.51
C LEU A 258 -9.21 -22.43 8.05
N GLY A 259 -10.36 -22.65 7.45
CA GLY A 259 -10.43 -23.11 6.05
C GLY A 259 -9.88 -22.08 5.07
N GLY A 260 -10.27 -20.81 5.26
CA GLY A 260 -9.71 -19.69 4.50
C GLY A 260 -8.21 -19.48 4.78
N PHE A 261 -7.77 -19.64 6.02
CA PHE A 261 -6.35 -19.58 6.37
C PHE A 261 -5.55 -20.65 5.61
N LEU A 262 -5.99 -21.90 5.67
CA LEU A 262 -5.36 -22.99 4.93
C LEU A 262 -5.44 -22.78 3.40
N GLY A 263 -6.54 -22.19 2.92
CA GLY A 263 -6.68 -21.79 1.52
C GLY A 263 -5.64 -20.77 1.07
N ASN A 264 -5.26 -19.82 1.93
CA ASN A 264 -4.22 -18.84 1.63
C ASN A 264 -2.80 -19.44 1.50
N LEU A 265 -2.61 -20.68 1.95
CA LEU A 265 -1.34 -21.42 1.72
C LEU A 265 -1.25 -21.96 0.29
N TRP A 266 -2.34 -21.88 -0.49
CA TRP A 266 -2.32 -22.27 -1.89
C TRP A 266 -1.87 -21.10 -2.76
N PRO A 267 -0.83 -21.28 -3.62
CA PRO A 267 -0.28 -20.21 -4.45
C PRO A 267 -1.34 -19.44 -5.24
N GLY A 268 -1.23 -18.10 -5.24
CA GLY A 268 -2.13 -17.19 -5.95
C GLY A 268 -3.55 -17.07 -5.37
N ASN A 269 -3.92 -17.85 -4.35
CA ASN A 269 -5.29 -17.84 -3.84
C ASN A 269 -5.63 -16.53 -3.11
N LEU A 270 -4.69 -15.99 -2.32
CA LEU A 270 -4.85 -14.71 -1.65
C LEU A 270 -4.92 -13.57 -2.67
N ASP A 271 -3.97 -13.55 -3.61
CA ASP A 271 -3.89 -12.55 -4.66
C ASP A 271 -5.18 -12.47 -5.46
N LYS A 272 -5.65 -13.61 -5.95
CA LYS A 272 -6.88 -13.69 -6.75
C LYS A 272 -8.14 -13.29 -5.98
N ASN A 273 -8.25 -13.73 -4.72
CA ASN A 273 -9.52 -13.62 -3.99
C ASN A 273 -9.60 -12.42 -3.05
N ARG A 274 -8.49 -11.75 -2.75
CA ARG A 274 -8.44 -10.61 -1.81
C ARG A 274 -7.73 -9.40 -2.40
N ILE A 275 -6.50 -9.56 -2.90
CA ILE A 275 -5.68 -8.45 -3.37
C ILE A 275 -6.22 -7.89 -4.68
N ALA A 276 -6.44 -8.72 -5.68
CA ALA A 276 -6.97 -8.27 -6.97
C ALA A 276 -8.36 -7.59 -6.88
N PRO A 277 -9.33 -8.06 -6.07
CA PRO A 277 -10.57 -7.33 -5.82
C PRO A 277 -10.34 -5.97 -5.16
N LEU A 278 -9.46 -5.87 -4.15
CA LEU A 278 -9.10 -4.61 -3.51
C LEU A 278 -8.52 -3.63 -4.52
N TYR A 279 -7.53 -4.05 -5.30
CA TYR A 279 -6.88 -3.21 -6.32
C TYR A 279 -7.86 -2.80 -7.41
N THR A 280 -8.79 -3.69 -7.77
CA THR A 280 -9.88 -3.37 -8.72
C THR A 280 -10.79 -2.25 -8.18
N ASP A 281 -11.14 -2.29 -6.90
CA ASP A 281 -11.98 -1.25 -6.28
C ASP A 281 -11.24 0.09 -6.22
N ILE A 282 -9.95 0.08 -5.90
CA ILE A 282 -9.08 1.26 -5.91
C ILE A 282 -8.95 1.80 -7.34
N ALA A 283 -8.63 0.95 -8.32
CA ALA A 283 -8.49 1.34 -9.72
C ALA A 283 -9.76 2.01 -10.27
N LYS A 284 -10.93 1.43 -10.01
CA LYS A 284 -12.21 2.01 -10.38
C LYS A 284 -12.47 3.37 -9.74
N ALA A 285 -11.91 3.60 -8.56
CA ALA A 285 -12.10 4.83 -7.82
C ALA A 285 -11.17 5.95 -8.32
N TYR A 286 -9.88 5.65 -8.49
CA TYR A 286 -8.93 6.69 -8.88
C TYR A 286 -8.92 6.95 -10.38
N SER A 287 -9.15 5.96 -11.25
CA SER A 287 -9.11 6.13 -12.71
C SER A 287 -10.12 7.14 -13.25
N LYS A 288 -11.16 7.43 -12.50
CA LYS A 288 -12.11 8.50 -12.81
C LYS A 288 -11.54 9.90 -12.55
N ILE A 289 -10.46 9.98 -11.78
CA ILE A 289 -9.81 11.24 -11.35
C ILE A 289 -8.48 11.37 -12.07
N ASP A 290 -7.69 10.33 -12.08
CA ASP A 290 -6.38 10.22 -12.71
C ASP A 290 -6.29 8.91 -13.52
N GLY A 291 -6.82 8.94 -14.74
CA GLY A 291 -6.80 7.79 -15.65
C GLY A 291 -5.48 7.58 -16.38
N GLY A 292 -4.52 8.49 -16.19
CA GLY A 292 -3.22 8.43 -16.89
C GLY A 292 -2.11 7.73 -16.11
N SER A 293 -2.28 7.54 -14.80
CA SER A 293 -1.25 6.91 -13.98
C SER A 293 -1.35 5.39 -14.01
N ILE A 294 -0.17 4.75 -14.03
CA ILE A 294 -0.04 3.28 -13.99
C ILE A 294 -0.35 2.80 -12.58
N MET A 295 -1.05 1.67 -12.46
CA MET A 295 -1.19 0.97 -11.20
C MET A 295 -0.18 -0.16 -11.13
N GLY A 296 0.63 -0.17 -10.07
CA GLY A 296 1.42 -1.33 -9.68
C GLY A 296 0.53 -2.43 -9.11
N PHE A 297 0.94 -3.66 -9.25
CA PHE A 297 0.35 -4.79 -8.55
C PHE A 297 1.44 -5.45 -7.72
N GLU A 298 1.29 -5.41 -6.41
CA GLU A 298 2.18 -6.09 -5.48
C GLU A 298 1.47 -7.34 -4.96
N PRO A 299 1.97 -8.55 -5.30
CA PRO A 299 1.43 -9.80 -4.76
C PRO A 299 1.84 -9.97 -3.31
N THR A 300 1.19 -10.91 -2.62
CA THR A 300 1.61 -11.26 -1.25
C THR A 300 3.08 -11.71 -1.21
N PRO A 301 3.89 -11.18 -0.28
CA PRO A 301 5.29 -11.61 -0.14
C PRO A 301 5.46 -12.96 0.55
N LEU A 302 4.37 -13.60 1.00
CA LEU A 302 4.47 -14.82 1.79
C LEU A 302 4.70 -16.08 0.95
N PRO A 303 5.47 -17.06 1.48
CA PRO A 303 5.45 -18.42 0.95
C PRO A 303 4.03 -19.00 1.01
N PRO A 304 3.57 -19.81 0.02
CA PRO A 304 4.38 -20.31 -1.10
C PRO A 304 4.52 -19.38 -2.30
N ASP A 305 3.80 -18.25 -2.36
CA ASP A 305 3.81 -17.39 -3.54
C ASP A 305 5.21 -16.83 -3.82
N ALA A 306 5.94 -16.40 -2.78
CA ALA A 306 7.30 -15.94 -2.90
C ALA A 306 8.28 -17.04 -3.37
N LEU A 307 8.01 -18.33 -3.04
CA LEU A 307 8.86 -19.44 -3.42
C LEU A 307 8.62 -19.91 -4.85
N PHE A 308 7.38 -19.82 -5.33
CA PHE A 308 7.01 -20.35 -6.64
C PHE A 308 6.80 -19.26 -7.69
N ASN A 309 6.90 -18.00 -7.29
CA ASN A 309 6.68 -16.81 -8.16
C ASN A 309 5.46 -17.00 -9.07
N MET A 310 4.39 -17.53 -8.50
CA MET A 310 3.13 -17.81 -9.19
C MET A 310 2.30 -16.52 -9.27
N GLY A 311 2.92 -15.48 -9.77
CA GLY A 311 2.20 -14.27 -10.17
C GLY A 311 1.14 -14.59 -11.25
N PHE A 312 0.22 -13.68 -11.45
CA PHE A 312 -0.80 -13.77 -12.50
C PHE A 312 -0.22 -13.83 -13.88
#